data_c0211377c5a7b50734a04e8fb780eb51
#
_entry.id   c0211377c5a7b50734a04e8fb780eb51
#
_cell.length_a   1.000
_cell.length_b   1.000
_cell.length_c   1.000
_cell.angle_alpha   90.00
_cell.angle_beta   90.00
_cell.angle_gamma   90.00
#
_symmetry.space_group_name_H-M   'P 1'
#
loop_
_entity.id
_entity.type
_entity.pdbx_description
1 polymer ?
#
loop_
_entity_poly.entity_id
_entity_poly.type
_entity_poly.pdbx_seq_one_letter_code
_entity_poly.pdbx_strand_id
1 'polypeptide(L)'
;MTDSINNVYHDGQGHLAIRPLRDSEGNWTSGRIETTRSNFSAQPGGKLYVEASLQQPAVYGTAAAGYWPAFWMLGDEIRTHGTHLLWPGVGEWDVMEGVNGRDSHFGTLHCGVAPGGPCNEFNGLGSGEKSCQSCTSDFHAYAIEYDRASAPETLSWIRDGQKYFTLNENQVGTQTWKKATQHGFFLILNVAVGGAFPSAFGGGPTPSTLQGKPMLVDHVAVYRTPTHTGGTADGE
;
A
#
# COMPACT_ATOMS: atom_id res chain seq x y z
N MET A 1 1.68 6.36 -15.82
CA MET A 1 2.42 5.11 -15.57
C MET A 1 2.72 4.43 -16.90
N THR A 2 3.86 3.74 -17.01
CA THR A 2 4.28 3.03 -18.23
C THR A 2 4.79 1.64 -17.88
N ASP A 3 4.87 0.76 -18.87
CA ASP A 3 5.51 -0.57 -18.81
C ASP A 3 6.96 -0.54 -19.35
N SER A 4 7.52 0.66 -19.52
CA SER A 4 8.88 0.83 -20.02
C SER A 4 9.92 0.30 -19.04
N ILE A 5 10.90 -0.43 -19.54
CA ILE A 5 12.08 -0.88 -18.78
C ILE A 5 12.91 0.31 -18.24
N ASN A 6 12.68 1.51 -18.74
CA ASN A 6 13.30 2.71 -18.19
C ASN A 6 12.69 3.13 -16.86
N ASN A 7 11.42 2.76 -16.62
CA ASN A 7 10.70 3.06 -15.38
C ASN A 7 10.64 1.89 -14.41
N VAL A 8 10.60 0.64 -14.93
CA VAL A 8 10.55 -0.59 -14.11
C VAL A 8 11.60 -1.56 -14.60
N TYR A 9 12.57 -1.90 -13.76
CA TYR A 9 13.71 -2.73 -14.14
C TYR A 9 14.34 -3.43 -12.93
N HIS A 10 15.14 -4.47 -13.19
CA HIS A 10 16.05 -5.05 -12.21
C HIS A 10 17.35 -4.28 -12.18
N ASP A 11 17.81 -3.87 -11.00
CA ASP A 11 19.01 -3.04 -10.81
C ASP A 11 20.34 -3.82 -10.99
N GLY A 12 20.25 -5.13 -11.12
CA GLY A 12 21.42 -6.04 -11.21
C GLY A 12 22.04 -6.37 -9.85
N GLN A 13 21.46 -5.87 -8.75
CA GLN A 13 21.89 -6.15 -7.37
C GLN A 13 20.85 -6.99 -6.60
N GLY A 14 19.84 -7.47 -7.29
CA GLY A 14 18.77 -8.30 -6.72
C GLY A 14 17.46 -7.55 -6.47
N HIS A 15 17.38 -6.26 -6.75
CA HIS A 15 16.20 -5.47 -6.46
C HIS A 15 15.39 -5.14 -7.72
N LEU A 16 14.08 -5.05 -7.55
CA LEU A 16 13.20 -4.37 -8.49
C LEU A 16 13.26 -2.87 -8.24
N ALA A 17 13.48 -2.10 -9.28
CA ALA A 17 13.51 -0.64 -9.23
C ALA A 17 12.31 -0.03 -9.95
N ILE A 18 11.60 0.90 -9.30
CA ILE A 18 10.52 1.71 -9.89
C ILE A 18 10.97 3.15 -9.90
N ARG A 19 11.23 3.70 -11.10
CA ARG A 19 11.94 4.96 -11.28
C ARG A 19 11.12 5.99 -12.04
N PRO A 20 10.81 7.15 -11.43
CA PRO A 20 10.23 8.29 -12.15
C PRO A 20 11.26 8.94 -13.07
N LEU A 21 10.85 9.26 -14.28
CA LEU A 21 11.65 9.98 -15.27
C LEU A 21 10.87 11.19 -15.80
N ARG A 22 11.59 12.19 -16.27
CA ARG A 22 11.03 13.40 -16.86
C ARG A 22 11.64 13.61 -18.25
N ASP A 23 10.79 13.83 -19.23
CA ASP A 23 11.24 14.12 -20.60
C ASP A 23 11.68 15.59 -20.78
N SER A 24 12.16 15.92 -21.98
CA SER A 24 12.60 17.28 -22.34
C SER A 24 11.45 18.29 -22.35
N GLU A 25 10.21 17.85 -22.46
CA GLU A 25 9.02 18.70 -22.42
C GLU A 25 8.50 18.91 -21.00
N GLY A 26 9.07 18.19 -20.02
CA GLY A 26 8.70 18.28 -18.62
C GLY A 26 7.63 17.29 -18.17
N ASN A 27 7.21 16.35 -19.03
CA ASN A 27 6.23 15.33 -18.69
C ASN A 27 6.87 14.21 -17.87
N TRP A 28 6.17 13.75 -16.86
CA TRP A 28 6.61 12.67 -15.99
C TRP A 28 6.11 11.31 -16.46
N THR A 29 7.01 10.33 -16.45
CA THR A 29 6.70 8.91 -16.57
C THR A 29 7.18 8.17 -15.34
N SER A 30 6.49 7.10 -14.95
CA SER A 30 6.89 6.24 -13.83
C SER A 30 6.23 4.87 -13.96
N GLY A 31 6.61 3.93 -13.08
CA GLY A 31 6.08 2.59 -13.05
C GLY A 31 4.98 2.39 -12.02
N ARG A 32 4.02 1.54 -12.35
CA ARG A 32 3.09 0.85 -11.47
C ARG A 32 3.04 -0.60 -11.89
N ILE A 33 3.27 -1.49 -10.96
CA ILE A 33 3.16 -2.93 -11.15
C ILE A 33 2.10 -3.50 -10.23
N GLU A 34 1.47 -4.56 -10.67
CA GLU A 34 0.41 -5.24 -9.93
C GLU A 34 0.60 -6.76 -10.02
N THR A 35 0.24 -7.47 -8.96
CA THR A 35 0.19 -8.93 -9.05
C THR A 35 -0.93 -9.36 -10.00
N THR A 36 -0.68 -10.36 -10.85
CA THR A 36 -1.75 -11.00 -11.64
C THR A 36 -2.74 -11.73 -10.74
N ARG A 37 -2.23 -12.32 -9.67
CA ARG A 37 -3.05 -12.94 -8.62
C ARG A 37 -3.80 -11.87 -7.85
N SER A 38 -5.12 -12.09 -7.61
CA SER A 38 -6.02 -11.13 -6.93
C SER A 38 -6.84 -11.77 -5.80
N ASN A 39 -6.49 -12.96 -5.35
CA ASN A 39 -7.22 -13.67 -4.30
C ASN A 39 -6.47 -13.72 -2.97
N PHE A 40 -5.67 -12.70 -2.67
CA PHE A 40 -5.05 -12.57 -1.36
C PHE A 40 -6.13 -12.21 -0.33
N SER A 41 -6.43 -13.12 0.60
CA SER A 41 -7.48 -12.93 1.60
C SER A 41 -7.23 -13.79 2.84
N ALA A 42 -7.74 -13.36 3.98
CA ALA A 42 -7.82 -14.17 5.18
C ALA A 42 -9.12 -14.99 5.19
N GLN A 43 -9.03 -16.27 5.50
CA GLN A 43 -10.22 -17.10 5.75
C GLN A 43 -10.83 -16.77 7.12
N PRO A 44 -12.14 -17.01 7.34
CA PRO A 44 -12.73 -16.91 8.67
C PRO A 44 -11.93 -17.70 9.71
N GLY A 45 -11.62 -17.07 10.85
CA GLY A 45 -10.78 -17.65 11.89
C GLY A 45 -9.28 -17.74 11.60
N GLY A 46 -8.84 -17.22 10.44
CA GLY A 46 -7.43 -17.18 10.04
C GLY A 46 -6.86 -15.77 9.95
N LYS A 47 -5.62 -15.68 9.47
CA LYS A 47 -4.91 -14.42 9.25
C LYS A 47 -4.30 -14.37 7.85
N LEU A 48 -4.19 -13.14 7.33
CA LEU A 48 -3.38 -12.79 6.18
C LEU A 48 -2.29 -11.84 6.65
N TYR A 49 -1.04 -12.09 6.26
CA TYR A 49 0.08 -11.20 6.48
C TYR A 49 0.75 -10.94 5.13
N VAL A 50 0.90 -9.67 4.79
CA VAL A 50 1.50 -9.22 3.52
C VAL A 50 2.62 -8.25 3.85
N GLU A 51 3.80 -8.48 3.27
CA GLU A 51 5.01 -7.72 3.55
C GLU A 51 5.76 -7.40 2.26
N ALA A 52 6.38 -6.23 2.22
CA ALA A 52 7.42 -5.90 1.26
C ALA A 52 8.63 -5.31 1.99
N SER A 53 9.82 -5.80 1.64
CA SER A 53 11.08 -5.15 1.98
C SER A 53 11.40 -4.15 0.88
N LEU A 54 11.40 -2.86 1.21
CA LEU A 54 11.63 -1.80 0.24
C LEU A 54 12.36 -0.59 0.85
N GLN A 55 13.06 0.13 -0.02
CA GLN A 55 13.67 1.43 0.27
C GLN A 55 12.94 2.51 -0.52
N GLN A 56 12.48 3.56 0.14
CA GLN A 56 11.87 4.70 -0.52
C GLN A 56 12.89 5.44 -1.40
N PRO A 57 12.45 6.22 -2.41
CA PRO A 57 13.36 6.96 -3.27
C PRO A 57 14.34 7.85 -2.47
N ALA A 58 15.65 7.70 -2.73
CA ALA A 58 16.71 8.47 -2.09
C ALA A 58 16.76 9.90 -2.66
N VAL A 59 15.77 10.72 -2.30
CA VAL A 59 15.61 12.11 -2.72
C VAL A 59 14.95 12.92 -1.60
N TYR A 60 15.38 14.17 -1.41
CA TYR A 60 15.03 14.96 -0.23
C TYR A 60 14.72 16.41 -0.58
N GLY A 61 13.99 17.10 0.31
CA GLY A 61 13.72 18.52 0.24
C GLY A 61 13.02 18.92 -1.06
N THR A 62 13.39 20.06 -1.64
CA THR A 62 12.77 20.56 -2.87
C THR A 62 12.97 19.65 -4.07
N ALA A 63 14.05 18.86 -4.07
CA ALA A 63 14.32 17.86 -5.12
C ALA A 63 13.35 16.68 -5.10
N ALA A 64 12.68 16.46 -3.99
CA ALA A 64 11.70 15.37 -3.81
C ALA A 64 10.24 15.81 -4.00
N ALA A 65 10.01 17.11 -4.26
CA ALA A 65 8.65 17.63 -4.38
C ALA A 65 7.83 16.87 -5.41
N GLY A 66 6.71 16.32 -4.99
CA GLY A 66 5.81 15.51 -5.82
C GLY A 66 6.06 14.01 -5.78
N TYR A 67 7.16 13.50 -5.21
CA TYR A 67 7.39 12.06 -5.09
C TYR A 67 6.37 11.43 -4.16
N TRP A 68 5.78 10.32 -4.63
CA TRP A 68 4.76 9.56 -3.90
C TRP A 68 4.95 8.06 -4.17
N PRO A 69 5.91 7.42 -3.48
CA PRO A 69 6.05 5.96 -3.49
C PRO A 69 4.94 5.32 -2.67
N ALA A 70 4.44 4.17 -3.13
CA ALA A 70 3.41 3.41 -2.42
C ALA A 70 3.56 1.90 -2.61
N PHE A 71 3.26 1.17 -1.55
CA PHE A 71 2.96 -0.25 -1.51
C PHE A 71 1.58 -0.43 -0.88
N TRP A 72 0.65 -1.00 -1.62
CA TRP A 72 -0.76 -1.03 -1.26
C TRP A 72 -1.51 -2.21 -1.87
N MET A 73 -2.73 -2.40 -1.43
CA MET A 73 -3.62 -3.47 -1.85
C MET A 73 -4.97 -2.90 -2.23
N LEU A 74 -5.59 -3.46 -3.26
CA LEU A 74 -6.90 -3.04 -3.73
C LEU A 74 -7.80 -4.26 -3.91
N GLY A 75 -9.08 -4.11 -3.54
CA GLY A 75 -10.08 -5.17 -3.68
C GLY A 75 -10.24 -5.61 -5.13
N ASP A 76 -10.32 -6.92 -5.37
CA ASP A 76 -10.27 -7.54 -6.69
C ASP A 76 -11.50 -7.28 -7.56
N GLU A 77 -12.64 -6.93 -6.97
CA GLU A 77 -13.85 -6.57 -7.72
C GLU A 77 -13.64 -5.41 -8.70
N ILE A 78 -12.69 -4.52 -8.43
CA ILE A 78 -12.32 -3.43 -9.36
C ILE A 78 -11.87 -3.98 -10.71
N ARG A 79 -11.17 -5.12 -10.74
CA ARG A 79 -10.71 -5.75 -11.99
C ARG A 79 -11.84 -6.38 -12.79
N THR A 80 -12.80 -6.99 -12.11
CA THR A 80 -13.91 -7.70 -12.75
C THR A 80 -15.00 -6.76 -13.26
N HIS A 81 -15.22 -5.65 -12.58
CA HIS A 81 -16.29 -4.71 -12.93
C HIS A 81 -15.77 -3.44 -13.63
N GLY A 82 -14.44 -3.29 -13.75
CA GLY A 82 -13.82 -2.23 -14.58
C GLY A 82 -14.09 -0.81 -14.09
N THR A 83 -14.44 -0.61 -12.82
CA THR A 83 -14.99 0.67 -12.42
C THR A 83 -14.34 1.25 -11.16
N HIS A 84 -13.86 2.47 -11.31
CA HIS A 84 -13.63 3.38 -10.19
C HIS A 84 -14.89 3.61 -9.32
N LEU A 85 -16.07 3.15 -9.78
CA LEU A 85 -17.35 3.29 -9.08
C LEU A 85 -17.45 2.41 -7.82
N LEU A 86 -16.63 1.37 -7.68
CA LEU A 86 -16.60 0.51 -6.50
C LEU A 86 -15.72 1.07 -5.39
N TRP A 87 -14.82 1.98 -5.72
CA TRP A 87 -13.97 2.64 -4.75
C TRP A 87 -14.76 3.72 -3.98
N PRO A 88 -14.57 3.90 -2.68
CA PRO A 88 -13.66 3.19 -1.77
C PRO A 88 -14.26 1.94 -1.13
N GLY A 89 -15.53 1.62 -1.42
CA GLY A 89 -16.28 0.54 -0.77
C GLY A 89 -15.66 -0.85 -0.91
N VAL A 90 -14.96 -1.09 -2.01
CA VAL A 90 -14.23 -2.34 -2.28
C VAL A 90 -13.01 -2.53 -1.37
N GLY A 91 -12.62 -1.50 -0.63
CA GLY A 91 -11.44 -1.51 0.24
C GLY A 91 -10.12 -1.30 -0.51
N GLU A 92 -9.35 -0.33 -0.01
CA GLU A 92 -7.96 -0.08 -0.36
C GLU A 92 -7.15 -0.04 0.93
N TRP A 93 -6.03 -0.77 0.97
CA TRP A 93 -5.16 -0.86 2.13
C TRP A 93 -3.77 -0.35 1.75
N ASP A 94 -3.46 0.87 2.14
CA ASP A 94 -2.14 1.45 1.90
C ASP A 94 -1.20 0.98 2.99
N VAL A 95 -0.37 0.00 2.66
CA VAL A 95 0.57 -0.60 3.60
C VAL A 95 1.70 0.36 3.92
N MET A 96 2.18 1.07 2.90
CA MET A 96 3.18 2.13 3.01
C MET A 96 2.96 3.18 1.94
N GLU A 97 2.87 4.44 2.34
CA GLU A 97 2.96 5.60 1.46
C GLU A 97 4.03 6.54 1.96
N GLY A 98 4.87 7.03 1.06
CA GLY A 98 5.82 8.10 1.31
C GLY A 98 5.43 9.37 0.55
N VAL A 99 5.84 10.54 1.02
CA VAL A 99 5.48 11.82 0.39
C VAL A 99 6.62 12.83 0.42
N ASN A 100 6.90 13.44 -0.74
CA ASN A 100 7.85 14.55 -0.89
C ASN A 100 9.25 14.27 -0.29
N GLY A 101 9.70 13.02 -0.30
CA GLY A 101 11.01 12.62 0.22
C GLY A 101 11.19 12.84 1.72
N ARG A 102 10.07 12.85 2.46
CA ARG A 102 10.11 12.88 3.92
C ARG A 102 10.62 11.55 4.45
N ASP A 103 11.44 11.59 5.48
CA ASP A 103 11.91 10.37 6.14
C ASP A 103 10.83 9.83 7.10
N SER A 104 9.70 9.47 6.50
CA SER A 104 8.47 9.06 7.16
C SER A 104 7.61 8.22 6.23
N HIS A 105 6.56 7.63 6.78
CA HIS A 105 5.55 6.91 6.02
C HIS A 105 4.15 7.02 6.67
N PHE A 106 3.14 6.62 5.92
CA PHE A 106 1.74 6.53 6.31
C PHE A 106 1.23 5.12 6.02
N GLY A 107 0.23 4.70 6.77
CA GLY A 107 -0.60 3.54 6.47
C GLY A 107 -2.06 3.94 6.56
N THR A 108 -2.92 3.50 5.63
CA THR A 108 -4.30 3.98 5.50
C THR A 108 -5.24 2.85 5.11
N LEU A 109 -6.48 2.90 5.61
CA LEU A 109 -7.62 2.13 5.11
C LEU A 109 -8.61 3.09 4.44
N HIS A 110 -8.91 2.85 3.16
CA HIS A 110 -10.02 3.48 2.44
C HIS A 110 -11.22 2.52 2.37
N CYS A 111 -12.41 3.01 2.73
CA CYS A 111 -13.60 2.17 2.77
C CYS A 111 -14.91 2.99 2.72
N GLY A 112 -16.02 2.31 2.53
CA GLY A 112 -17.35 2.88 2.61
C GLY A 112 -17.73 3.69 1.37
N VAL A 113 -17.97 4.98 1.52
CA VAL A 113 -18.43 5.89 0.45
C VAL A 113 -17.65 7.19 0.45
N ALA A 114 -17.42 7.76 -0.72
CA ALA A 114 -16.79 9.07 -0.91
C ALA A 114 -17.82 10.07 -1.49
N PRO A 115 -17.77 11.36 -1.06
CA PRO A 115 -16.93 11.90 0.01
C PRO A 115 -17.46 11.57 1.40
N GLY A 116 -16.56 11.58 2.40
CA GLY A 116 -16.90 11.35 3.80
C GLY A 116 -17.08 9.87 4.15
N GLY A 117 -18.25 9.46 4.57
CA GLY A 117 -18.53 8.09 4.99
C GLY A 117 -17.79 7.67 6.26
N PRO A 118 -17.88 6.37 6.64
CA PRO A 118 -17.29 5.89 7.88
C PRO A 118 -15.75 5.91 7.89
N CYS A 119 -15.12 5.96 6.71
CA CYS A 119 -13.67 6.05 6.58
C CYS A 119 -13.16 7.47 6.28
N ASN A 120 -14.01 8.50 6.42
CA ASN A 120 -13.61 9.90 6.23
C ASN A 120 -12.97 10.18 4.86
N GLU A 121 -13.62 9.65 3.80
CA GLU A 121 -13.08 9.78 2.44
C GLU A 121 -13.14 11.23 1.91
N PHE A 122 -12.15 11.69 1.19
CA PHE A 122 -11.04 10.97 0.51
C PHE A 122 -9.76 10.76 1.36
N ASN A 123 -9.78 10.98 2.67
CA ASN A 123 -8.58 10.88 3.50
C ASN A 123 -8.31 9.45 4.01
N GLY A 124 -9.34 8.63 4.11
CA GLY A 124 -9.25 7.32 4.73
C GLY A 124 -9.06 7.37 6.26
N LEU A 125 -8.97 6.22 6.88
CA LEU A 125 -8.56 6.05 8.28
C LEU A 125 -7.06 5.78 8.32
N GLY A 126 -6.28 6.83 8.55
CA GLY A 126 -4.82 6.79 8.47
C GLY A 126 -4.12 6.71 9.82
N SER A 127 -2.91 6.18 9.81
CA SER A 127 -2.00 6.12 10.97
C SER A 127 -1.51 7.51 11.40
N GLY A 128 -1.70 8.53 10.57
CA GLY A 128 -0.91 9.74 10.60
C GLY A 128 0.55 9.50 10.19
N GLU A 129 1.32 10.56 10.08
CA GLU A 129 2.73 10.47 9.73
C GLU A 129 3.54 9.71 10.79
N LYS A 130 4.28 8.69 10.36
CA LYS A 130 5.17 7.90 11.21
C LYS A 130 6.61 8.17 10.82
N SER A 131 7.36 8.79 11.72
CA SER A 131 8.79 9.01 11.52
C SER A 131 9.52 7.69 11.28
N CYS A 132 10.44 7.71 10.35
CA CYS A 132 11.28 6.59 9.98
C CYS A 132 12.71 7.11 9.84
N GLN A 133 13.60 6.62 10.65
CA GLN A 133 15.01 6.90 10.43
C GLN A 133 15.48 6.03 9.26
N SER A 134 16.01 6.66 8.22
CA SER A 134 16.57 5.98 7.04
C SER A 134 15.58 5.33 6.05
N CYS A 135 14.29 5.63 6.05
CA CYS A 135 13.34 5.11 5.05
C CYS A 135 13.81 5.31 3.59
N THR A 136 14.55 6.38 3.33
CA THR A 136 15.04 6.76 2.00
C THR A 136 16.48 6.29 1.74
N SER A 137 17.19 5.73 2.72
CA SER A 137 18.57 5.25 2.62
C SER A 137 18.73 3.76 2.86
N ASP A 138 17.82 3.14 3.59
CA ASP A 138 17.88 1.73 3.94
C ASP A 138 16.59 1.00 3.59
N PHE A 139 16.67 -0.34 3.50
CA PHE A 139 15.49 -1.19 3.36
C PHE A 139 14.77 -1.35 4.69
N HIS A 140 13.45 -1.25 4.66
CA HIS A 140 12.57 -1.54 5.78
C HIS A 140 11.50 -2.53 5.34
N ALA A 141 11.07 -3.40 6.25
CA ALA A 141 9.95 -4.30 6.04
C ALA A 141 8.65 -3.59 6.43
N TYR A 142 7.80 -3.33 5.44
CA TYR A 142 6.46 -2.78 5.65
C TYR A 142 5.43 -3.87 5.46
N ALA A 143 4.58 -4.06 6.46
CA ALA A 143 3.60 -5.13 6.41
C ALA A 143 2.22 -4.72 6.93
N ILE A 144 1.22 -5.49 6.51
CA ILE A 144 -0.14 -5.43 7.02
C ILE A 144 -0.59 -6.83 7.46
N GLU A 145 -1.18 -6.92 8.64
CA GLU A 145 -1.81 -8.13 9.16
C GLU A 145 -3.32 -7.94 9.24
N TYR A 146 -4.08 -8.76 8.52
CA TYR A 146 -5.51 -8.89 8.70
C TYR A 146 -5.83 -10.12 9.54
N ASP A 147 -6.36 -9.90 10.74
CA ASP A 147 -6.69 -10.94 11.70
C ASP A 147 -8.21 -11.14 11.80
N ARG A 148 -8.68 -12.28 11.29
CA ARG A 148 -10.07 -12.74 11.38
C ARG A 148 -10.29 -13.79 12.46
N ALA A 149 -9.24 -14.12 13.23
CA ALA A 149 -9.36 -15.02 14.39
C ALA A 149 -9.74 -14.24 15.65
N SER A 150 -9.54 -12.92 15.68
CA SER A 150 -9.96 -12.06 16.78
C SER A 150 -11.41 -11.57 16.62
N ALA A 151 -12.02 -11.18 17.74
CA ALA A 151 -13.30 -10.50 17.77
C ALA A 151 -13.19 -9.24 18.67
N PRO A 152 -13.30 -8.03 18.10
CA PRO A 152 -13.51 -7.72 16.69
C PRO A 152 -12.32 -8.09 15.78
N GLU A 153 -12.59 -8.33 14.48
CA GLU A 153 -11.53 -8.49 13.47
C GLU A 153 -10.66 -7.24 13.42
N THR A 154 -9.36 -7.38 13.12
CA THR A 154 -8.40 -6.27 13.10
C THR A 154 -7.57 -6.22 11.84
N LEU A 155 -7.20 -5.00 11.45
CA LEU A 155 -6.21 -4.71 10.41
C LEU A 155 -5.08 -3.91 11.06
N SER A 156 -3.85 -4.41 10.98
CA SER A 156 -2.70 -3.85 11.68
C SER A 156 -1.55 -3.57 10.74
N TRP A 157 -0.98 -2.38 10.83
CA TRP A 157 0.20 -1.96 10.09
C TRP A 157 1.46 -2.17 10.92
N ILE A 158 2.48 -2.69 10.29
CA ILE A 158 3.71 -3.15 10.93
C ILE A 158 4.89 -2.62 10.12
N ARG A 159 5.93 -2.12 10.80
CA ARG A 159 7.22 -1.80 10.19
C ARG A 159 8.32 -2.48 11.00
N ASP A 160 9.21 -3.19 10.32
CA ASP A 160 10.34 -3.90 10.92
C ASP A 160 9.92 -4.78 12.11
N GLY A 161 8.80 -5.50 11.94
CA GLY A 161 8.21 -6.34 12.97
C GLY A 161 7.48 -5.60 14.09
N GLN A 162 7.48 -4.27 14.11
CA GLN A 162 6.81 -3.46 15.13
C GLN A 162 5.46 -2.95 14.62
N LYS A 163 4.39 -3.37 15.30
CA LYS A 163 3.03 -2.88 15.04
C LYS A 163 2.90 -1.43 15.51
N TYR A 164 2.53 -0.52 14.60
CA TYR A 164 2.45 0.91 14.90
C TYR A 164 1.04 1.50 14.77
N PHE A 165 0.14 0.79 14.08
CA PHE A 165 -1.24 1.24 13.88
C PHE A 165 -2.16 0.03 13.77
N THR A 166 -3.38 0.13 14.30
CA THR A 166 -4.39 -0.92 14.21
C THR A 166 -5.79 -0.30 14.11
N LEU A 167 -6.57 -0.81 13.18
CA LEU A 167 -8.00 -0.57 13.07
C LEU A 167 -8.77 -1.86 13.37
N ASN A 168 -10.01 -1.71 13.78
CA ASN A 168 -10.90 -2.85 14.01
C ASN A 168 -12.30 -2.59 13.45
N GLU A 169 -13.04 -3.67 13.28
CA GLU A 169 -14.38 -3.70 12.71
C GLU A 169 -15.35 -2.67 13.34
N ASN A 170 -15.26 -2.45 14.66
CA ASN A 170 -16.19 -1.57 15.38
C ASN A 170 -16.05 -0.09 14.99
N GLN A 171 -14.91 0.32 14.42
CA GLN A 171 -14.65 1.71 14.04
C GLN A 171 -15.45 2.15 12.80
N VAL A 172 -15.80 1.20 11.93
CA VAL A 172 -16.48 1.48 10.65
C VAL A 172 -17.81 0.74 10.50
N GLY A 173 -18.09 -0.16 11.42
CA GLY A 173 -19.28 -1.03 11.42
C GLY A 173 -19.14 -2.25 10.51
N THR A 174 -19.79 -3.33 10.94
CA THR A 174 -19.64 -4.68 10.36
C THR A 174 -19.87 -4.72 8.84
N GLN A 175 -20.88 -4.01 8.32
CA GLN A 175 -21.19 -4.06 6.88
C GLN A 175 -20.10 -3.38 6.04
N THR A 176 -19.60 -2.23 6.49
CA THR A 176 -18.51 -1.52 5.81
C THR A 176 -17.22 -2.34 5.89
N TRP A 177 -16.90 -2.86 7.08
CA TRP A 177 -15.73 -3.71 7.28
C TRP A 177 -15.73 -4.92 6.35
N LYS A 178 -16.82 -5.68 6.29
CA LYS A 178 -16.95 -6.85 5.42
C LYS A 178 -16.72 -6.52 3.95
N LYS A 179 -17.30 -5.42 3.47
CA LYS A 179 -17.11 -4.99 2.08
C LYS A 179 -15.66 -4.60 1.79
N ALA A 180 -14.98 -3.99 2.75
CA ALA A 180 -13.63 -3.48 2.58
C ALA A 180 -12.53 -4.49 2.90
N THR A 181 -12.85 -5.72 3.39
CA THR A 181 -11.83 -6.64 3.88
C THR A 181 -12.07 -8.13 3.58
N GLN A 182 -13.34 -8.56 3.40
CA GLN A 182 -13.66 -10.01 3.38
C GLN A 182 -13.79 -10.60 1.97
N HIS A 183 -12.88 -10.25 1.08
CA HIS A 183 -12.78 -10.77 -0.30
C HIS A 183 -11.31 -10.82 -0.75
N GLY A 184 -11.06 -11.05 -2.03
CA GLY A 184 -9.72 -11.08 -2.60
C GLY A 184 -9.14 -9.68 -2.82
N PHE A 185 -7.83 -9.58 -2.70
CA PHE A 185 -7.05 -8.38 -2.98
C PHE A 185 -5.93 -8.68 -3.96
N PHE A 186 -5.47 -7.68 -4.66
CA PHE A 186 -4.21 -7.72 -5.39
C PHE A 186 -3.24 -6.66 -4.85
N LEU A 187 -1.95 -6.89 -5.03
CA LEU A 187 -0.88 -6.05 -4.53
C LEU A 187 -0.43 -5.09 -5.61
N ILE A 188 -0.08 -3.88 -5.20
CA ILE A 188 0.37 -2.80 -6.09
C ILE A 188 1.61 -2.14 -5.51
N LEU A 189 2.58 -1.85 -6.38
CA LEU A 189 3.76 -1.06 -6.09
C LEU A 189 3.90 0.03 -7.15
N ASN A 190 4.10 1.26 -6.75
CA ASN A 190 4.32 2.36 -7.68
C ASN A 190 5.12 3.52 -7.06
N VAL A 191 5.62 4.39 -7.92
CA VAL A 191 6.05 5.73 -7.54
C VAL A 191 5.27 6.71 -8.39
N ALA A 192 4.29 7.41 -7.80
CA ALA A 192 3.61 8.51 -8.47
C ALA A 192 4.45 9.80 -8.36
N VAL A 193 4.20 10.76 -9.26
CA VAL A 193 4.76 12.11 -9.19
C VAL A 193 3.64 13.13 -9.33
N GLY A 194 3.45 13.96 -8.31
CA GLY A 194 2.32 14.87 -8.20
C GLY A 194 1.06 14.17 -7.69
N GLY A 195 -0.04 14.91 -7.66
CA GLY A 195 -1.33 14.46 -7.16
C GLY A 195 -1.75 15.13 -5.87
N ALA A 196 -2.92 14.74 -5.34
CA ALA A 196 -3.54 15.37 -4.18
C ALA A 196 -2.71 15.21 -2.90
N PHE A 197 -2.15 14.02 -2.70
CA PHE A 197 -1.41 13.73 -1.47
C PHE A 197 -0.11 14.54 -1.35
N PRO A 198 0.82 14.56 -2.34
CA PRO A 198 1.96 15.47 -2.27
C PRO A 198 1.57 16.94 -2.15
N SER A 199 0.49 17.37 -2.81
CA SER A 199 0.00 18.75 -2.73
C SER A 199 -0.46 19.13 -1.33
N ALA A 200 -1.11 18.22 -0.61
CA ALA A 200 -1.52 18.41 0.77
C ALA A 200 -0.34 18.56 1.75
N PHE A 201 0.84 18.04 1.37
CA PHE A 201 2.08 18.13 2.13
C PHE A 201 3.08 19.19 1.60
N GLY A 202 2.57 20.18 0.89
CA GLY A 202 3.35 21.37 0.52
C GLY A 202 4.03 21.31 -0.85
N GLY A 203 3.73 20.31 -1.69
CA GLY A 203 4.29 20.38 -3.02
C GLY A 203 3.88 19.32 -4.03
N GLY A 204 3.61 19.79 -5.26
CA GLY A 204 3.67 18.99 -6.48
C GLY A 204 5.04 19.10 -7.12
N PRO A 205 5.30 18.40 -8.24
CA PRO A 205 6.58 18.48 -8.92
C PRO A 205 6.86 19.89 -9.40
N THR A 206 8.10 20.32 -9.23
CA THR A 206 8.63 21.63 -9.63
C THR A 206 9.77 21.45 -10.64
N PRO A 207 10.28 22.52 -11.25
CA PRO A 207 11.51 22.45 -12.05
C PRO A 207 12.70 21.87 -11.29
N SER A 208 12.75 22.03 -9.96
CA SER A 208 13.81 21.49 -9.09
C SER A 208 13.63 20.04 -8.71
N THR A 209 12.48 19.43 -9.00
CA THR A 209 12.23 18.01 -8.70
C THR A 209 13.16 17.15 -9.54
N LEU A 210 14.00 16.36 -8.88
CA LEU A 210 14.93 15.45 -9.55
C LEU A 210 14.18 14.22 -10.08
N GLN A 211 14.56 13.80 -11.27
CA GLN A 211 14.15 12.53 -11.84
C GLN A 211 15.14 11.41 -11.50
N GLY A 212 14.79 10.16 -11.77
CA GLY A 212 15.72 9.05 -11.77
C GLY A 212 16.04 8.45 -10.41
N LYS A 213 15.32 8.83 -9.35
CA LYS A 213 15.49 8.28 -8.01
C LYS A 213 14.46 7.16 -7.80
N PRO A 214 14.87 5.88 -7.86
CA PRO A 214 13.94 4.76 -7.76
C PRO A 214 13.51 4.48 -6.31
N MET A 215 12.32 3.90 -6.15
CA MET A 215 12.02 3.01 -5.05
C MET A 215 12.62 1.65 -5.38
N LEU A 216 13.32 1.06 -4.43
CA LEU A 216 13.91 -0.28 -4.57
C LEU A 216 13.08 -1.27 -3.76
N VAL A 217 12.83 -2.45 -4.33
CA VAL A 217 12.08 -3.53 -3.68
C VAL A 217 12.94 -4.79 -3.71
N ASP A 218 13.25 -5.31 -2.54
CA ASP A 218 14.01 -6.55 -2.36
C ASP A 218 13.08 -7.75 -2.54
N HIS A 219 12.00 -7.81 -1.77
CA HIS A 219 11.01 -8.88 -1.89
C HIS A 219 9.60 -8.43 -1.51
N VAL A 220 8.63 -9.23 -1.93
CA VAL A 220 7.25 -9.21 -1.45
C VAL A 220 6.88 -10.61 -1.01
N ALA A 221 6.31 -10.74 0.19
CA ALA A 221 5.91 -12.01 0.76
C ALA A 221 4.46 -11.98 1.27
N VAL A 222 3.74 -13.10 1.09
CA VAL A 222 2.36 -13.24 1.55
C VAL A 222 2.23 -14.54 2.31
N TYR A 223 1.78 -14.45 3.55
CA TYR A 223 1.56 -15.58 4.44
C TYR A 223 0.10 -15.65 4.86
N ARG A 224 -0.39 -16.86 5.04
CA ARG A 224 -1.71 -17.15 5.59
C ARG A 224 -1.62 -18.24 6.64
N THR A 225 -2.33 -18.06 7.76
CA THR A 225 -2.52 -19.20 8.68
C THR A 225 -3.52 -20.18 8.07
N PRO A 226 -3.24 -21.47 8.15
CA PRO A 226 -4.24 -22.47 7.79
C PRO A 226 -5.48 -22.33 8.69
N THR A 227 -6.67 -22.51 8.14
CA THR A 227 -7.85 -22.76 8.95
C THR A 227 -7.67 -24.13 9.62
N HIS A 228 -7.70 -24.20 10.95
CA HIS A 228 -7.90 -25.47 11.61
C HIS A 228 -9.29 -25.97 11.21
N THR A 229 -9.38 -26.80 10.18
CA THR A 229 -10.51 -27.70 10.04
C THR A 229 -10.39 -28.67 11.23
N GLY A 230 -11.21 -28.46 12.25
CA GLY A 230 -11.33 -29.40 13.36
C GLY A 230 -11.63 -30.77 12.77
N GLY A 231 -10.64 -31.64 12.72
CA GLY A 231 -10.83 -33.05 12.51
C GLY A 231 -11.58 -33.51 13.73
N THR A 232 -12.86 -33.88 13.56
CA THR A 232 -13.53 -34.79 14.48
C THR A 232 -12.68 -36.04 14.52
N ALA A 233 -12.01 -36.28 15.64
CA ALA A 233 -11.48 -37.57 15.94
C ALA A 233 -12.71 -38.49 16.10
N ASP A 234 -13.05 -39.16 15.02
CA ASP A 234 -13.95 -40.32 15.14
C ASP A 234 -13.16 -41.35 15.92
N GLY A 235 -13.55 -41.50 17.20
CA GLY A 235 -13.05 -42.54 18.05
C GLY A 235 -13.61 -43.87 17.56
N GLU A 236 -12.73 -44.80 17.31
CA GLU A 236 -13.01 -46.23 17.45
C GLU A 236 -12.65 -46.70 18.86
#